data_36267bbd5d17050a1dff1645fdf5d8cf
#
_entry.id   36267bbd5d17050a1dff1645fdf5d8cf
#
_cell.length_a   1.000
_cell.length_b   1.000
_cell.length_c   1.000
_cell.angle_alpha   90.00
_cell.angle_beta   90.00
_cell.angle_gamma   90.00
#
_symmetry.space_group_name_H-M   'P 1'
#
loop_
_entity.id
_entity.type
_entity.pdbx_description
1 polymer ?
#
loop_
_entity_poly.entity_id
_entity_poly.type
_entity_poly.pdbx_seq_one_letter_code
_entity_poly.pdbx_strand_id
1 'polypeptide(L)'
;EAAATAGVGPMAAVAGAIAEYIGRRLKTEYDCREVIVENGGDIYADIVEGMDIPVFAGQSPLSEKVGIFIPEGGRISICTSSGTVGPSLSFGMADAVMIVCSDAALADSYATAFANKIHTKQDINNVIAEIRKIPAISGAICIKDDMFGICGEYGLKIWKQPLIR
;
A
#
# COMPACT_ATOMS: atom_id res chain seq x y z
N GLU A 1 16.28 -8.17 4.15
CA GLU A 1 16.85 -7.30 3.10
C GLU A 1 15.92 -6.11 2.86
N ALA A 2 14.63 -6.30 2.51
CA ALA A 2 13.66 -5.25 2.23
C ALA A 2 13.55 -4.21 3.37
N ALA A 3 13.34 -4.67 4.61
CA ALA A 3 13.24 -3.79 5.77
C ALA A 3 14.51 -2.95 6.01
N ALA A 4 15.69 -3.56 5.81
CA ALA A 4 16.96 -2.82 5.93
C ALA A 4 17.10 -1.75 4.83
N THR A 5 16.64 -2.04 3.61
CA THR A 5 16.61 -1.07 2.49
C THR A 5 15.71 0.12 2.80
N ALA A 6 14.56 -0.11 3.42
CA ALA A 6 13.63 0.94 3.82
C ALA A 6 13.99 1.61 5.16
N GLY A 7 15.00 1.10 5.88
CA GLY A 7 15.44 1.65 7.18
C GLY A 7 14.49 1.36 8.34
N VAL A 8 13.78 0.23 8.30
CA VAL A 8 12.84 -0.22 9.32
C VAL A 8 13.22 -1.58 9.90
N GLY A 9 12.57 -1.97 10.98
CA GLY A 9 12.76 -3.29 11.59
C GLY A 9 12.22 -4.43 10.72
N PRO A 10 12.75 -5.66 10.84
CA PRO A 10 12.39 -6.78 9.96
C PRO A 10 10.91 -7.18 10.02
N MET A 11 10.21 -6.89 11.11
CA MET A 11 8.79 -7.19 11.24
C MET A 11 7.91 -6.38 10.28
N ALA A 12 8.39 -5.23 9.79
CA ALA A 12 7.71 -4.36 8.82
C ALA A 12 7.78 -4.88 7.36
N ALA A 13 8.14 -6.13 7.16
CA ALA A 13 8.17 -6.79 5.86
C ALA A 13 7.42 -8.13 5.87
N VAL A 14 6.87 -8.51 7.02
CA VAL A 14 6.41 -9.89 7.24
C VAL A 14 5.05 -10.13 6.60
N ALA A 15 4.12 -9.20 6.76
CA ALA A 15 2.76 -9.39 6.27
C ALA A 15 2.73 -9.41 4.74
N GLY A 16 3.43 -8.46 4.08
CA GLY A 16 3.61 -8.44 2.64
C GLY A 16 4.35 -9.68 2.12
N ALA A 17 5.44 -10.08 2.77
CA ALA A 17 6.19 -11.29 2.38
C ALA A 17 5.33 -12.56 2.45
N ILE A 18 4.47 -12.70 3.46
CA ILE A 18 3.54 -13.83 3.59
C ILE A 18 2.49 -13.79 2.48
N ALA A 19 1.90 -12.63 2.22
CA ALA A 19 0.91 -12.49 1.15
C ALA A 19 1.49 -12.90 -0.21
N GLU A 20 2.69 -12.42 -0.54
CA GLU A 20 3.37 -12.77 -1.78
C GLU A 20 3.74 -14.26 -1.83
N TYR A 21 4.29 -14.81 -0.77
CA TYR A 21 4.65 -16.23 -0.71
C TYR A 21 3.43 -17.13 -0.97
N ILE A 22 2.32 -16.86 -0.30
CA ILE A 22 1.07 -17.62 -0.48
C ILE A 22 0.53 -17.44 -1.90
N GLY A 23 0.46 -16.20 -2.40
CA GLY A 23 -0.06 -15.91 -3.73
C GLY A 23 0.72 -16.59 -4.84
N ARG A 24 2.05 -16.56 -4.77
CA ARG A 24 2.92 -17.27 -5.71
C ARG A 24 2.72 -18.79 -5.66
N ARG A 25 2.56 -19.36 -4.46
CA ARG A 25 2.29 -20.79 -4.29
C ARG A 25 0.95 -21.20 -4.89
N LEU A 26 -0.11 -20.44 -4.62
CA LEU A 26 -1.44 -20.68 -5.20
C LEU A 26 -1.38 -20.64 -6.73
N LYS A 27 -0.68 -19.67 -7.30
CA LYS A 27 -0.53 -19.54 -8.75
C LYS A 27 0.19 -20.75 -9.37
N THR A 28 1.25 -21.22 -8.73
CA THR A 28 2.10 -22.30 -9.29
C THR A 28 1.58 -23.71 -9.00
N GLU A 29 0.94 -23.95 -7.86
CA GLU A 29 0.52 -25.29 -7.43
C GLU A 29 -0.91 -25.62 -7.86
N TYR A 30 -1.78 -24.60 -8.00
CA TYR A 30 -3.19 -24.79 -8.30
C TYR A 30 -3.61 -24.23 -9.66
N ASP A 31 -2.68 -23.70 -10.45
CA ASP A 31 -2.92 -23.14 -11.78
C ASP A 31 -4.07 -22.11 -11.80
N CYS A 32 -4.14 -21.30 -10.75
CA CYS A 32 -5.17 -20.26 -10.63
C CYS A 32 -4.98 -19.20 -11.72
N ARG A 33 -6.07 -18.86 -12.43
CA ARG A 33 -6.05 -17.80 -13.45
C ARG A 33 -5.68 -16.45 -12.84
N GLU A 34 -6.27 -16.14 -11.68
CA GLU A 34 -6.00 -14.94 -10.91
C GLU A 34 -5.83 -15.31 -9.44
N VAL A 35 -5.00 -14.56 -8.74
CA VAL A 35 -4.79 -14.71 -7.31
C VAL A 35 -4.68 -13.35 -6.68
N ILE A 36 -5.43 -13.13 -5.61
CA ILE A 36 -5.29 -11.98 -4.73
C ILE A 36 -5.19 -12.52 -3.31
N VAL A 37 -4.14 -12.15 -2.62
CA VAL A 37 -3.93 -12.47 -1.20
C VAL A 37 -3.80 -11.17 -0.44
N GLU A 38 -4.69 -10.95 0.52
CA GLU A 38 -4.68 -9.80 1.41
C GLU A 38 -4.36 -10.28 2.83
N ASN A 39 -3.46 -9.59 3.50
CA ASN A 39 -3.01 -9.87 4.84
C ASN A 39 -2.87 -8.56 5.64
N GLY A 40 -3.96 -8.12 6.28
CA GLY A 40 -3.97 -6.96 7.15
C GLY A 40 -3.71 -5.61 6.46
N GLY A 41 -4.08 -5.49 5.18
CA GLY A 41 -3.85 -4.31 4.34
C GLY A 41 -2.70 -4.45 3.35
N ASP A 42 -1.97 -5.59 3.41
CA ASP A 42 -0.88 -5.90 2.49
C ASP A 42 -1.36 -6.91 1.45
N ILE A 43 -1.36 -6.49 0.20
CA ILE A 43 -1.91 -7.23 -0.93
C ILE A 43 -0.80 -7.67 -1.87
N TYR A 44 -0.80 -8.96 -2.20
CA TYR A 44 -0.18 -9.49 -3.41
C TYR A 44 -1.26 -9.87 -4.40
N ALA A 45 -1.14 -9.42 -5.64
CA ALA A 45 -2.06 -9.74 -6.71
C ALA A 45 -1.34 -10.20 -7.97
N ASP A 46 -1.87 -11.23 -8.61
CA ASP A 46 -1.51 -11.67 -9.97
C ASP A 46 -2.83 -11.75 -10.74
N ILE A 47 -3.16 -10.69 -11.46
CA ILE A 47 -4.48 -10.43 -12.04
C ILE A 47 -4.44 -10.41 -13.57
N VAL A 48 -5.58 -10.72 -14.16
CA VAL A 48 -5.82 -10.63 -15.62
C VAL A 48 -6.64 -9.39 -15.94
N GLU A 49 -7.67 -9.12 -15.17
CA GLU A 49 -8.54 -7.96 -15.33
C GLU A 49 -8.12 -6.82 -14.40
N GLY A 50 -8.32 -5.57 -14.86
CA GLY A 50 -8.01 -4.40 -14.04
C GLY A 50 -8.91 -4.30 -12.81
N MET A 51 -8.39 -3.69 -11.73
CA MET A 51 -9.11 -3.59 -10.47
C MET A 51 -8.95 -2.22 -9.81
N ASP A 52 -9.99 -1.81 -9.11
CA ASP A 52 -9.99 -0.63 -8.26
C ASP A 52 -9.53 -1.01 -6.83
N ILE A 53 -8.58 -0.27 -6.28
CA ILE A 53 -8.08 -0.46 -4.92
C ILE A 53 -8.35 0.79 -4.10
N PRO A 54 -9.40 0.81 -3.25
CA PRO A 54 -9.63 1.89 -2.31
C PRO A 54 -8.65 1.82 -1.14
N VAL A 55 -8.28 2.98 -0.59
CA VAL A 55 -7.45 3.07 0.61
C VAL A 55 -8.35 3.12 1.84
N PHE A 56 -8.19 2.14 2.74
CA PHE A 56 -8.78 2.23 4.06
C PHE A 56 -7.88 3.10 4.95
N ALA A 57 -8.44 4.23 5.43
CA ALA A 57 -7.74 5.25 6.22
C ALA A 57 -8.47 5.55 7.55
N GLY A 58 -9.08 4.52 8.15
CA GLY A 58 -9.73 4.63 9.45
C GLY A 58 -10.80 5.72 9.51
N GLN A 59 -10.59 6.69 10.39
CA GLN A 59 -11.53 7.79 10.64
C GLN A 59 -11.38 8.98 9.67
N SER A 60 -10.40 8.94 8.77
CA SER A 60 -10.26 9.98 7.76
C SER A 60 -11.52 10.09 6.89
N PRO A 61 -12.00 11.31 6.57
CA PRO A 61 -13.14 11.50 5.65
C PRO A 61 -12.85 11.00 4.23
N LEU A 62 -11.58 10.68 3.93
CA LEU A 62 -11.11 10.14 2.65
C LEU A 62 -11.07 8.61 2.62
N SER A 63 -11.30 7.96 3.76
CA SER A 63 -11.29 6.49 3.87
C SER A 63 -12.26 5.87 2.87
N GLU A 64 -11.75 4.90 2.07
CA GLU A 64 -12.49 4.19 1.00
C GLU A 64 -13.08 5.08 -0.11
N LYS A 65 -12.75 6.39 -0.10
CA LYS A 65 -13.16 7.34 -1.15
C LYS A 65 -12.02 7.72 -2.09
N VAL A 66 -10.80 7.42 -1.72
CA VAL A 66 -9.60 7.66 -2.53
C VAL A 66 -8.90 6.33 -2.74
N GLY A 67 -8.36 6.10 -3.91
CA GLY A 67 -7.62 4.90 -4.25
C GLY A 67 -6.99 5.00 -5.62
N ILE A 68 -6.56 3.84 -6.13
CA ILE A 68 -5.94 3.72 -7.45
C ILE A 68 -6.68 2.69 -8.30
N PHE A 69 -6.54 2.84 -9.60
CA PHE A 69 -6.88 1.81 -10.57
C PHE A 69 -5.62 1.08 -11.01
N ILE A 70 -5.60 -0.24 -10.83
CA ILE A 70 -4.58 -1.12 -11.37
C ILE A 70 -5.07 -1.63 -12.73
N PRO A 71 -4.34 -1.36 -13.83
CA PRO A 71 -4.73 -1.83 -15.14
C PRO A 71 -4.62 -3.36 -15.24
N GLU A 72 -5.18 -3.91 -16.29
CA GLU A 72 -5.15 -5.34 -16.59
C GLU A 72 -3.72 -5.88 -16.72
N GLY A 73 -3.56 -7.12 -16.26
CA GLY A 73 -2.36 -7.94 -16.46
C GLY A 73 -1.21 -7.67 -15.51
N GLY A 74 -0.73 -8.74 -14.90
CA GLY A 74 0.55 -8.76 -14.20
C GLY A 74 0.48 -8.92 -12.69
N ARG A 75 1.69 -9.04 -12.14
CA ARG A 75 1.93 -9.16 -10.70
C ARG A 75 2.19 -7.80 -10.08
N ILE A 76 1.55 -7.55 -8.96
CA ILE A 76 1.67 -6.30 -8.24
C ILE A 76 1.55 -6.54 -6.74
N SER A 77 2.24 -5.74 -5.95
CA SER A 77 2.13 -5.72 -4.50
C SER A 77 1.73 -4.34 -4.04
N ILE A 78 0.71 -4.28 -3.20
CA ILE A 78 0.11 -3.04 -2.69
C ILE A 78 0.00 -3.16 -1.19
N CYS A 79 0.87 -2.46 -0.46
CA CYS A 79 0.93 -2.55 0.99
C CYS A 79 0.55 -1.23 1.63
N THR A 80 -0.21 -1.29 2.72
CA THR A 80 -0.71 -0.10 3.40
C THR A 80 -0.37 -0.13 4.88
N SER A 81 0.33 0.90 5.34
CA SER A 81 0.65 1.12 6.75
C SER A 81 -0.09 2.33 7.29
N SER A 82 -0.42 2.30 8.58
CA SER A 82 -1.12 3.39 9.29
C SER A 82 -0.55 3.58 10.68
N GLY A 83 -0.56 4.82 11.14
CA GLY A 83 -0.25 5.18 12.54
C GLY A 83 -1.50 5.31 13.41
N THR A 84 -2.71 5.26 12.82
CA THR A 84 -3.99 5.46 13.51
C THR A 84 -4.92 4.26 13.44
N VAL A 85 -4.58 3.26 12.63
CA VAL A 85 -5.38 2.04 12.40
C VAL A 85 -4.54 0.79 12.68
N GLY A 86 -5.20 -0.21 13.31
CA GLY A 86 -4.61 -1.52 13.57
C GLY A 86 -3.76 -1.60 14.84
N PRO A 87 -3.34 -2.81 15.22
CA PRO A 87 -2.59 -3.06 16.46
C PRO A 87 -1.07 -2.89 16.28
N SER A 88 -0.58 -2.64 15.07
CA SER A 88 0.86 -2.54 14.80
C SER A 88 1.44 -1.25 15.38
N LEU A 89 2.66 -1.36 15.94
CA LEU A 89 3.38 -0.20 16.45
C LEU A 89 3.80 0.71 15.29
N SER A 90 3.38 1.96 15.34
CA SER A 90 3.81 3.02 14.43
C SER A 90 4.38 4.20 15.22
N PHE A 91 5.39 4.87 14.65
CA PHE A 91 5.96 6.10 15.22
C PHE A 91 5.37 7.36 14.58
N GLY A 92 4.60 7.21 13.51
CA GLY A 92 3.89 8.29 12.82
C GLY A 92 2.41 8.35 13.15
N MET A 93 1.73 9.30 12.54
CA MET A 93 0.30 9.58 12.71
C MET A 93 -0.46 9.57 11.36
N ALA A 94 0.13 8.97 10.32
CA ALA A 94 -0.54 8.81 9.04
C ALA A 94 -1.84 8.00 9.19
N ASP A 95 -2.91 8.42 8.53
CA ASP A 95 -4.13 7.60 8.51
C ASP A 95 -3.98 6.44 7.53
N ALA A 96 -3.27 6.63 6.42
CA ALA A 96 -2.80 5.56 5.55
C ALA A 96 -1.61 6.01 4.71
N VAL A 97 -0.66 5.10 4.49
CA VAL A 97 0.36 5.19 3.43
C VAL A 97 0.31 3.89 2.64
N MET A 98 -0.22 3.97 1.43
CA MET A 98 -0.25 2.88 0.46
C MET A 98 0.97 3.01 -0.44
N ILE A 99 1.72 1.92 -0.60
CA ILE A 99 2.87 1.80 -1.51
C ILE A 99 2.64 0.66 -2.49
N VAL A 100 2.98 0.91 -3.75
CA VAL A 100 2.91 -0.07 -4.84
C VAL A 100 4.31 -0.40 -5.32
N CYS A 101 4.67 -1.67 -5.28
CA CYS A 101 5.94 -2.23 -5.77
C CYS A 101 5.70 -3.55 -6.51
N SER A 102 6.75 -4.09 -7.14
CA SER A 102 6.74 -5.46 -7.66
C SER A 102 7.03 -6.53 -6.60
N ASP A 103 7.53 -6.14 -5.42
CA ASP A 103 7.91 -6.99 -4.29
C ASP A 103 7.12 -6.55 -3.06
N ALA A 104 6.37 -7.48 -2.44
CA ALA A 104 5.48 -7.14 -1.35
C ALA A 104 6.22 -6.84 -0.02
N ALA A 105 7.33 -7.52 0.24
CA ALA A 105 8.14 -7.23 1.42
C ALA A 105 8.73 -5.82 1.36
N LEU A 106 9.10 -5.37 0.16
CA LEU A 106 9.60 -4.03 -0.07
C LEU A 106 8.49 -2.98 0.03
N ALA A 107 7.30 -3.25 -0.54
CA ALA A 107 6.14 -2.38 -0.44
C ALA A 107 5.72 -2.17 1.02
N ASP A 108 5.59 -3.24 1.82
CA ASP A 108 5.26 -3.24 3.24
C ASP A 108 6.29 -2.43 4.05
N SER A 109 7.60 -2.69 3.81
CA SER A 109 8.68 -1.95 4.46
C SER A 109 8.64 -0.45 4.18
N TYR A 110 8.43 -0.05 2.94
CA TYR A 110 8.33 1.37 2.58
C TYR A 110 7.03 2.00 3.09
N ALA A 111 5.90 1.28 3.07
CA ALA A 111 4.66 1.77 3.66
C ALA A 111 4.85 2.14 5.14
N THR A 112 5.49 1.25 5.91
CA THR A 112 5.85 1.51 7.31
C THR A 112 6.83 2.67 7.45
N ALA A 113 7.91 2.69 6.65
CA ALA A 113 8.93 3.75 6.72
C ALA A 113 8.34 5.14 6.48
N PHE A 114 7.48 5.28 5.49
CA PHE A 114 6.85 6.56 5.15
C PHE A 114 5.69 6.92 6.06
N ALA A 115 4.92 5.95 6.57
CA ALA A 115 3.91 6.21 7.58
C ALA A 115 4.51 6.80 8.86
N ASN A 116 5.69 6.35 9.25
CA ASN A 116 6.42 6.88 10.39
C ASN A 116 6.90 8.33 10.23
N LYS A 117 6.95 8.87 9.01
CA LYS A 117 7.38 10.26 8.72
C LYS A 117 6.21 11.25 8.68
N ILE A 118 4.96 10.80 8.69
CA ILE A 118 3.79 11.66 8.63
C ILE A 118 3.24 11.83 10.04
N HIS A 119 3.34 13.02 10.59
CA HIS A 119 2.76 13.41 11.88
C HIS A 119 1.60 14.38 11.70
N THR A 120 1.68 15.22 10.67
CA THR A 120 0.68 16.21 10.29
C THR A 120 0.39 16.14 8.80
N LYS A 121 -0.71 16.72 8.35
CA LYS A 121 -1.04 16.76 6.91
C LYS A 121 -0.04 17.57 6.07
N GLN A 122 0.71 18.49 6.67
CA GLN A 122 1.74 19.26 5.99
C GLN A 122 2.95 18.39 5.57
N ASP A 123 3.16 17.25 6.23
CA ASP A 123 4.28 16.35 5.93
C ASP A 123 4.07 15.59 4.61
N ILE A 124 2.81 15.45 4.15
CA ILE A 124 2.46 14.65 2.96
C ILE A 124 3.26 15.05 1.73
N ASN A 125 3.38 16.36 1.44
CA ASN A 125 4.08 16.81 0.24
C ASN A 125 5.57 16.45 0.26
N ASN A 126 6.21 16.55 1.42
CA ASN A 126 7.61 16.19 1.59
C ASN A 126 7.81 14.69 1.44
N VAL A 127 6.93 13.90 2.05
CA VAL A 127 6.96 12.43 1.95
C VAL A 127 6.75 11.97 0.51
N ILE A 128 5.78 12.52 -0.21
CA ILE A 128 5.57 12.22 -1.64
C ILE A 128 6.81 12.59 -2.48
N ALA A 129 7.46 13.71 -2.17
CA ALA A 129 8.69 14.10 -2.87
C ALA A 129 9.87 13.16 -2.60
N GLU A 130 9.93 12.55 -1.42
CA GLU A 130 10.92 11.50 -1.11
C GLU A 130 10.58 10.19 -1.82
N ILE A 131 9.33 9.74 -1.80
CA ILE A 131 8.86 8.52 -2.46
C ILE A 131 9.20 8.52 -3.95
N ARG A 132 8.98 9.65 -4.63
CA ARG A 132 9.30 9.82 -6.07
C ARG A 132 10.75 9.55 -6.44
N LYS A 133 11.67 9.58 -5.49
CA LYS A 133 13.11 9.35 -5.73
C LYS A 133 13.47 7.85 -5.67
N ILE A 134 12.53 6.99 -5.31
CA ILE A 134 12.76 5.56 -5.12
C ILE A 134 12.25 4.80 -6.34
N PRO A 135 13.14 4.31 -7.22
CA PRO A 135 12.72 3.66 -8.47
C PRO A 135 11.90 2.38 -8.29
N ALA A 136 12.05 1.72 -7.13
CA ALA A 136 11.31 0.50 -6.82
C ALA A 136 9.81 0.74 -6.54
N ILE A 137 9.42 1.99 -6.25
CA ILE A 137 8.03 2.35 -5.97
C ILE A 137 7.37 2.82 -7.26
N SER A 138 6.41 2.05 -7.78
CA SER A 138 5.63 2.39 -8.97
C SER A 138 4.40 3.25 -8.66
N GLY A 139 3.96 3.33 -7.42
CA GLY A 139 2.86 4.20 -7.00
C GLY A 139 2.75 4.35 -5.50
N ALA A 140 2.17 5.46 -5.05
CA ALA A 140 1.88 5.70 -3.65
C ALA A 140 0.71 6.64 -3.43
N ILE A 141 -0.03 6.42 -2.34
CA ILE A 141 -0.99 7.37 -1.76
C ILE A 141 -0.66 7.55 -0.28
N CYS A 142 -0.56 8.79 0.17
CA CYS A 142 -0.44 9.14 1.58
C CYS A 142 -1.69 9.91 2.01
N ILE A 143 -2.31 9.53 3.13
CA ILE A 143 -3.51 10.18 3.68
C ILE A 143 -3.23 10.59 5.13
N LYS A 144 -3.58 11.84 5.46
CA LYS A 144 -3.67 12.34 6.83
C LYS A 144 -4.81 13.35 6.94
N ASP A 145 -5.76 13.07 7.84
CA ASP A 145 -6.98 13.86 8.04
C ASP A 145 -7.78 14.00 6.73
N ASP A 146 -7.99 15.22 6.24
CA ASP A 146 -8.72 15.58 5.02
C ASP A 146 -7.80 15.81 3.80
N MET A 147 -6.51 15.50 3.93
CA MET A 147 -5.52 15.71 2.88
C MET A 147 -4.93 14.40 2.38
N PHE A 148 -4.69 14.32 1.08
CA PHE A 148 -3.93 13.23 0.49
C PHE A 148 -2.90 13.74 -0.52
N GLY A 149 -1.87 12.92 -0.74
CA GLY A 149 -0.90 13.08 -1.81
C GLY A 149 -0.78 11.78 -2.59
N ILE A 150 -0.52 11.89 -3.88
CA ILE A 150 -0.36 10.75 -4.78
C ILE A 150 0.87 10.95 -5.68
N CYS A 151 1.54 9.84 -6.01
CA CYS A 151 2.53 9.79 -7.07
C CYS A 151 2.57 8.40 -7.71
N GLY A 152 3.22 8.31 -8.90
CA GLY A 152 3.43 7.06 -9.62
C GLY A 152 2.59 6.96 -10.88
N GLU A 153 2.46 5.73 -11.40
CA GLU A 153 1.93 5.42 -12.73
C GLU A 153 0.43 5.12 -12.75
N TYR A 154 -0.19 4.93 -11.57
CA TYR A 154 -1.56 4.45 -11.46
C TYR A 154 -2.58 5.60 -11.43
N GLY A 155 -3.70 5.39 -12.11
CA GLY A 155 -4.79 6.36 -12.17
C GLY A 155 -5.46 6.55 -10.81
N LEU A 156 -5.57 7.82 -10.36
CA LEU A 156 -6.35 8.16 -9.18
C LEU A 156 -7.83 7.83 -9.39
N LYS A 157 -8.42 7.17 -8.40
CA LYS A 157 -9.86 6.95 -8.30
C LYS A 157 -10.44 7.70 -7.11
N ILE A 158 -11.61 8.31 -7.33
CA ILE A 158 -12.36 9.02 -6.28
C ILE A 158 -13.79 8.53 -6.33
N TRP A 159 -14.29 8.05 -5.20
CA TRP A 159 -15.68 7.60 -5.05
C TRP A 159 -16.46 8.60 -4.18
N LYS A 160 -17.69 8.88 -4.59
CA LYS A 160 -18.58 9.79 -3.82
C LYS A 160 -19.04 9.18 -2.48
N GLN A 161 -19.08 7.86 -2.42
CA GLN A 161 -19.45 7.08 -1.23
C GLN A 161 -18.41 5.97 -1.04
N PRO A 162 -18.18 5.49 0.20
CA PRO A 162 -17.33 4.33 0.44
C PRO A 162 -17.82 3.12 -0.35
N LEU A 163 -16.90 2.29 -0.82
CA LEU A 163 -17.27 1.00 -1.39
C LEU A 163 -17.84 0.12 -0.28
N ILE A 164 -19.03 -0.42 -0.53
CA ILE A 164 -19.69 -1.32 0.43
C ILE A 164 -18.88 -2.62 0.47
N ARG A 165 -18.54 -3.04 1.68
CA ARG A 165 -17.89 -4.35 1.94
C ARG A 165 -18.89 -5.47 1.94
#